data_d0a5340e50c6f259c6047f3a57c74920
#
_entry.id   d0a5340e50c6f259c6047f3a57c74920
#
_cell.length_a   1.000
_cell.length_b   1.000
_cell.length_c   1.000
_cell.angle_alpha   90.00
_cell.angle_beta   90.00
_cell.angle_gamma   90.00
#
_symmetry.space_group_name_H-M   'P 1'
#
loop_
_entity.id
_entity.type
_entity.pdbx_description
1 polymer ?
#
loop_
_entity_poly.entity_id
_entity_poly.type
_entity_poly.pdbx_seq_one_letter_code
_entity_poly.pdbx_strand_id
1 'polypeptide(L)'
;DRGETRWRPRPAQLDLAEDAVYPPPPETALPTAPPDPYAQAVGQELQALLDDAQVMTLAGIAVTDAQGTVVATTGPSLGRSLTAFEEVRRTLTGEPVSLLRRRIPDSPAPAIDSISRGTLLRVFVAAPILQDQRIVAAVLVWRTPMALSQVLHGKRYHLLLAAALLLGTVALMAGFTSLTVVRPLQALVRQAQRATAGEKGVVAPLAHPVTQEMA
;
A
#
# COMPACT_ATOMS: atom_id res chain seq x y z
N ASP A 1 -38.30 -2.57 19.97
CA ASP A 1 -37.30 -3.35 19.24
C ASP A 1 -36.64 -2.40 18.25
N ARG A 2 -35.61 -1.69 18.71
CA ARG A 2 -34.78 -0.83 17.83
C ARG A 2 -33.82 -1.78 17.12
N GLY A 3 -34.17 -2.14 15.87
CA GLY A 3 -33.29 -2.89 15.00
C GLY A 3 -31.96 -2.14 14.85
N GLU A 4 -30.98 -2.49 15.67
CA GLU A 4 -29.62 -2.07 15.49
C GLU A 4 -29.16 -2.58 14.13
N THR A 5 -29.21 -1.71 13.14
CA THR A 5 -28.58 -1.96 11.84
C THR A 5 -27.07 -2.01 12.10
N ARG A 6 -26.60 -3.20 12.47
CA ARG A 6 -25.17 -3.45 12.70
C ARG A 6 -24.41 -3.06 11.46
N TRP A 7 -23.65 -1.99 11.56
CA TRP A 7 -22.79 -1.53 10.47
C TRP A 7 -21.92 -2.71 9.98
N ARG A 8 -21.93 -2.94 8.67
CA ARG A 8 -21.07 -3.94 8.03
C ARG A 8 -20.16 -3.20 7.07
N PRO A 9 -18.82 -3.41 7.17
CA PRO A 9 -17.91 -2.85 6.19
C PRO A 9 -18.27 -3.36 4.79
N ARG A 10 -18.39 -2.46 3.83
CA ARG A 10 -18.53 -2.83 2.43
C ARG A 10 -17.15 -3.19 1.89
N PRO A 11 -17.02 -4.23 1.06
CA PRO A 11 -15.75 -4.53 0.38
C PRO A 11 -15.33 -3.33 -0.48
N ALA A 12 -14.04 -3.09 -0.58
CA ALA A 12 -13.50 -2.08 -1.48
C ALA A 12 -13.91 -2.43 -2.92
N GLN A 13 -14.50 -1.46 -3.63
CA GLN A 13 -14.95 -1.61 -5.02
C GLN A 13 -14.02 -0.86 -5.99
N LEU A 14 -12.82 -0.48 -5.53
CA LEU A 14 -11.89 0.33 -6.29
C LEU A 14 -10.65 -0.50 -6.65
N ASP A 15 -10.37 -0.63 -7.96
CA ASP A 15 -9.14 -1.22 -8.46
C ASP A 15 -8.16 -0.13 -8.88
N LEU A 16 -7.01 -0.07 -8.19
CA LEU A 16 -5.97 0.94 -8.46
C LEU A 16 -5.30 0.79 -9.83
N ALA A 17 -5.45 -0.37 -10.47
CA ALA A 17 -4.85 -0.68 -11.76
C ALA A 17 -5.80 -0.44 -12.94
N GLU A 18 -7.10 -0.66 -12.73
CA GLU A 18 -8.11 -0.69 -13.79
C GLU A 18 -9.05 0.53 -13.78
N ASP A 19 -9.27 1.14 -12.59
CA ASP A 19 -10.21 2.25 -12.47
C ASP A 19 -9.69 3.55 -13.07
N ALA A 20 -10.59 4.32 -13.67
CA ALA A 20 -10.27 5.60 -14.27
C ALA A 20 -9.74 6.61 -13.25
N VAL A 21 -8.63 7.27 -13.58
CA VAL A 21 -8.03 8.31 -12.75
C VAL A 21 -8.60 9.67 -13.13
N TYR A 22 -9.33 10.28 -12.23
CA TYR A 22 -9.87 11.62 -12.40
C TYR A 22 -8.79 12.70 -12.27
N PRO A 23 -9.02 13.90 -12.83
CA PRO A 23 -8.12 15.04 -12.63
C PRO A 23 -7.99 15.40 -11.15
N PRO A 24 -7.03 16.26 -10.76
CA PRO A 24 -6.93 16.76 -9.41
C PRO A 24 -8.27 17.31 -8.90
N PRO A 25 -8.52 17.28 -7.57
CA PRO A 25 -9.75 17.83 -7.03
C PRO A 25 -9.89 19.31 -7.43
N PRO A 26 -11.11 19.76 -7.76
CA PRO A 26 -11.36 21.16 -8.07
C PRO A 26 -11.09 22.03 -6.84
N GLU A 27 -10.90 23.32 -7.05
CA GLU A 27 -10.81 24.25 -5.95
C GLU A 27 -12.14 24.33 -5.19
N THR A 28 -12.04 24.47 -3.87
CA THR A 28 -13.23 24.67 -3.02
C THR A 28 -13.80 26.07 -3.24
N ALA A 29 -15.10 26.16 -3.47
CA ALA A 29 -15.80 27.44 -3.66
C ALA A 29 -16.30 28.02 -2.33
N LEU A 30 -16.72 29.30 -2.36
CA LEU A 30 -17.54 29.86 -1.31
C LEU A 30 -18.95 29.26 -1.40
N PRO A 31 -19.61 28.98 -0.28
CA PRO A 31 -20.96 28.45 -0.30
C PRO A 31 -21.93 29.50 -0.84
N THR A 32 -22.94 29.06 -1.57
CA THR A 32 -23.99 29.95 -2.13
C THR A 32 -24.98 30.42 -1.05
N ALA A 33 -25.10 29.64 0.03
CA ALA A 33 -25.95 29.95 1.19
C ALA A 33 -25.16 29.64 2.48
N PRO A 34 -25.54 30.27 3.61
CA PRO A 34 -24.93 29.92 4.89
C PRO A 34 -25.20 28.42 5.19
N PRO A 35 -24.26 27.74 5.88
CA PRO A 35 -24.45 26.34 6.26
C PRO A 35 -25.65 26.19 7.20
N ASP A 36 -26.28 25.01 7.16
CA ASP A 36 -27.36 24.66 8.07
C ASP A 36 -26.91 24.82 9.53
N PRO A 37 -27.58 25.66 10.35
CA PRO A 37 -27.17 25.87 11.75
C PRO A 37 -27.12 24.59 12.58
N TYR A 38 -28.05 23.64 12.34
CA TYR A 38 -28.04 22.36 13.03
C TYR A 38 -26.82 21.51 12.63
N ALA A 39 -26.57 21.39 11.32
CA ALA A 39 -25.41 20.67 10.80
C ALA A 39 -24.09 21.31 11.29
N GLN A 40 -24.05 22.63 11.41
CA GLN A 40 -22.88 23.34 11.96
C GLN A 40 -22.64 23.02 13.42
N ALA A 41 -23.68 22.98 14.26
CA ALA A 41 -23.59 22.62 15.68
C ALA A 41 -23.09 21.17 15.84
N VAL A 42 -23.66 20.22 15.10
CA VAL A 42 -23.22 18.83 15.08
C VAL A 42 -21.76 18.72 14.57
N GLY A 43 -21.41 19.50 13.56
CA GLY A 43 -20.06 19.53 13.02
C GLY A 43 -18.99 19.94 14.05
N GLN A 44 -19.32 20.92 14.93
CA GLN A 44 -18.44 21.30 16.02
C GLN A 44 -18.22 20.18 17.04
N GLU A 45 -19.27 19.42 17.37
CA GLU A 45 -19.17 18.28 18.26
C GLU A 45 -18.34 17.12 17.65
N LEU A 46 -18.44 16.94 16.33
CA LEU A 46 -17.71 15.90 15.61
C LEU A 46 -16.22 16.22 15.44
N GLN A 47 -15.80 17.47 15.57
CA GLN A 47 -14.43 17.89 15.25
C GLN A 47 -13.36 17.07 16.01
N ALA A 48 -13.52 16.91 17.31
CA ALA A 48 -12.57 16.11 18.12
C ALA A 48 -12.48 14.65 17.68
N LEU A 49 -13.62 14.06 17.31
CA LEU A 49 -13.67 12.68 16.79
C LEU A 49 -12.97 12.56 15.44
N LEU A 50 -13.11 13.56 14.57
CA LEU A 50 -12.44 13.57 13.27
C LEU A 50 -10.93 13.69 13.42
N ASP A 51 -10.46 14.53 14.36
CA ASP A 51 -9.04 14.70 14.64
C ASP A 51 -8.42 13.40 15.16
N ASP A 52 -9.08 12.73 16.08
CA ASP A 52 -8.66 11.40 16.57
C ASP A 52 -8.66 10.36 15.44
N ALA A 53 -9.69 10.33 14.62
CA ALA A 53 -9.77 9.44 13.47
C ALA A 53 -8.65 9.70 12.45
N GLN A 54 -8.28 10.96 12.23
CA GLN A 54 -7.17 11.32 11.34
C GLN A 54 -5.83 10.76 11.84
N VAL A 55 -5.56 10.87 13.14
CA VAL A 55 -4.31 10.34 13.74
C VAL A 55 -4.21 8.83 13.54
N MET A 56 -5.34 8.10 13.70
CA MET A 56 -5.36 6.65 13.55
C MET A 56 -5.31 6.19 12.09
N THR A 57 -6.02 6.88 11.20
CA THR A 57 -6.21 6.43 9.80
C THR A 57 -5.26 7.07 8.82
N LEU A 58 -4.64 8.21 9.19
CA LEU A 58 -3.84 9.07 8.30
C LEU A 58 -4.64 9.48 7.04
N ALA A 59 -5.96 9.62 7.19
CA ALA A 59 -6.87 10.05 6.14
C ALA A 59 -7.35 11.48 6.42
N GLY A 60 -7.52 12.26 5.37
CA GLY A 60 -8.27 13.51 5.48
C GLY A 60 -9.77 13.20 5.49
N ILE A 61 -10.53 13.91 6.30
CA ILE A 61 -11.96 13.72 6.45
C ILE A 61 -12.65 15.07 6.36
N ALA A 62 -13.77 15.14 5.66
CA ALA A 62 -14.67 16.28 5.65
C ALA A 62 -16.13 15.81 5.75
N VAL A 63 -16.92 16.51 6.52
CA VAL A 63 -18.37 16.32 6.64
C VAL A 63 -19.05 17.56 6.10
N THR A 64 -20.00 17.38 5.19
CA THR A 64 -20.79 18.47 4.62
C THR A 64 -22.24 18.40 5.09
N ASP A 65 -22.92 19.52 5.05
CA ASP A 65 -24.38 19.57 5.13
C ASP A 65 -25.03 19.02 3.83
N ALA A 66 -26.36 19.04 3.76
CA ALA A 66 -27.13 18.61 2.58
C ALA A 66 -26.90 19.51 1.34
N GLN A 67 -26.37 20.72 1.51
CA GLN A 67 -26.02 21.66 0.44
C GLN A 67 -24.57 21.49 -0.04
N GLY A 68 -23.78 20.62 0.61
CA GLY A 68 -22.39 20.38 0.27
C GLY A 68 -21.42 21.38 0.89
N THR A 69 -21.84 22.15 1.90
CA THR A 69 -20.97 23.04 2.68
C THR A 69 -20.31 22.26 3.81
N VAL A 70 -19.00 22.40 3.95
CA VAL A 70 -18.21 21.71 4.97
C VAL A 70 -18.50 22.24 6.36
N VAL A 71 -19.00 21.40 7.25
CA VAL A 71 -19.33 21.73 8.65
C VAL A 71 -18.33 21.17 9.66
N ALA A 72 -17.57 20.13 9.28
CA ALA A 72 -16.45 19.63 10.06
C ALA A 72 -15.36 19.04 9.13
N THR A 73 -14.08 19.21 9.47
CA THR A 73 -12.99 18.71 8.61
C THR A 73 -11.67 18.67 9.33
N THR A 74 -10.82 17.72 8.97
CA THR A 74 -9.41 17.66 9.38
C THR A 74 -8.48 18.50 8.47
N GLY A 75 -9.04 19.22 7.49
CA GLY A 75 -8.31 20.04 6.53
C GLY A 75 -8.74 21.51 6.55
N PRO A 76 -8.22 22.35 5.65
CA PRO A 76 -8.47 23.79 5.64
C PRO A 76 -9.81 24.20 4.97
N SER A 77 -10.69 23.24 4.66
CA SER A 77 -11.90 23.50 3.86
C SER A 77 -13.15 23.82 4.69
N LEU A 78 -13.03 24.07 6.00
CA LEU A 78 -14.17 24.39 6.85
C LEU A 78 -14.93 25.62 6.30
N GLY A 79 -16.26 25.52 6.23
CA GLY A 79 -17.13 26.56 5.69
C GLY A 79 -17.06 26.75 4.16
N ARG A 80 -16.32 25.90 3.44
CA ARG A 80 -16.23 25.92 1.97
C ARG A 80 -17.24 24.95 1.35
N SER A 81 -17.63 25.21 0.11
CA SER A 81 -18.48 24.31 -0.66
C SER A 81 -17.66 23.28 -1.43
N LEU A 82 -18.06 22.01 -1.33
CA LEU A 82 -17.51 20.89 -2.08
C LEU A 82 -18.45 20.41 -3.20
N THR A 83 -19.45 21.16 -3.60
CA THR A 83 -20.40 20.77 -4.65
C THR A 83 -19.75 20.59 -6.03
N ALA A 84 -18.59 21.21 -6.28
CA ALA A 84 -17.77 21.00 -7.47
C ALA A 84 -17.07 19.62 -7.51
N PHE A 85 -17.01 18.92 -6.36
CA PHE A 85 -16.44 17.58 -6.27
C PHE A 85 -17.48 16.56 -6.74
N GLU A 86 -17.14 15.80 -7.78
CA GLU A 86 -18.05 14.81 -8.39
C GLU A 86 -18.52 13.77 -7.35
N GLU A 87 -17.61 13.31 -6.49
CA GLU A 87 -17.90 12.37 -5.42
C GLU A 87 -18.91 12.92 -4.41
N VAL A 88 -18.81 14.19 -4.04
CA VAL A 88 -19.74 14.83 -3.10
C VAL A 88 -21.09 15.04 -3.78
N ARG A 89 -21.10 15.53 -5.01
CA ARG A 89 -22.33 15.76 -5.77
C ARG A 89 -23.15 14.47 -5.95
N ARG A 90 -22.51 13.36 -6.34
CA ARG A 90 -23.17 12.05 -6.47
C ARG A 90 -23.62 11.51 -5.12
N THR A 91 -22.82 11.71 -4.07
CA THR A 91 -23.19 11.25 -2.73
C THR A 91 -24.40 11.98 -2.18
N LEU A 92 -24.54 13.27 -2.46
CA LEU A 92 -25.74 14.03 -2.08
C LEU A 92 -27.01 13.62 -2.85
N THR A 93 -26.89 12.81 -3.93
CA THR A 93 -28.02 12.13 -4.57
C THR A 93 -28.28 10.72 -4.03
N GLY A 94 -27.51 10.27 -3.03
CA GLY A 94 -27.68 8.97 -2.36
C GLY A 94 -26.75 7.87 -2.80
N GLU A 95 -25.83 8.15 -3.73
CA GLU A 95 -24.90 7.16 -4.25
C GLU A 95 -23.57 7.19 -3.46
N PRO A 96 -23.16 6.12 -2.77
CA PRO A 96 -21.82 6.04 -2.22
C PRO A 96 -20.80 5.92 -3.36
N VAL A 97 -19.76 6.75 -3.35
CA VAL A 97 -18.81 6.89 -4.44
C VAL A 97 -17.41 6.61 -3.94
N SER A 98 -16.66 5.83 -4.70
CA SER A 98 -15.20 5.66 -4.53
C SER A 98 -14.52 5.97 -5.85
N LEU A 99 -13.50 6.82 -5.85
CA LEU A 99 -12.78 7.18 -7.06
C LEU A 99 -11.32 7.51 -6.81
N LEU A 100 -10.54 7.45 -7.88
CA LEU A 100 -9.13 7.82 -7.90
C LEU A 100 -8.98 9.22 -8.51
N ARG A 101 -8.22 10.08 -7.82
CA ARG A 101 -7.82 11.37 -8.37
C ARG A 101 -6.32 11.50 -8.45
N ARG A 102 -5.85 12.23 -9.46
CA ARG A 102 -4.46 12.67 -9.52
C ARG A 102 -4.19 13.66 -8.39
N ARG A 103 -3.07 13.48 -7.70
CA ARG A 103 -2.60 14.42 -6.69
C ARG A 103 -1.75 15.51 -7.34
N ILE A 104 -1.96 16.76 -6.93
CA ILE A 104 -1.02 17.85 -7.20
C ILE A 104 0.18 17.64 -6.25
N PRO A 105 1.42 17.54 -6.75
CA PRO A 105 2.59 17.43 -5.89
C PRO A 105 2.72 18.65 -4.98
N ASP A 106 3.01 18.42 -3.70
CA ASP A 106 3.32 19.51 -2.77
C ASP A 106 4.67 20.12 -3.13
N SER A 107 4.78 21.45 -3.04
CA SER A 107 6.04 22.16 -3.21
C SER A 107 6.34 22.96 -1.94
N PRO A 108 7.48 22.69 -1.26
CA PRO A 108 8.52 21.71 -1.58
C PRO A 108 8.08 20.25 -1.40
N ALA A 109 8.74 19.33 -2.14
CA ALA A 109 8.45 17.92 -2.04
C ALA A 109 8.67 17.41 -0.61
N PRO A 110 7.75 16.61 -0.05
CA PRO A 110 7.89 16.08 1.30
C PRO A 110 9.13 15.20 1.44
N ALA A 111 9.59 14.97 2.67
CA ALA A 111 10.74 14.14 2.98
C ALA A 111 10.63 12.72 2.39
N ILE A 112 11.76 12.04 2.18
CA ILE A 112 11.83 10.73 1.49
C ILE A 112 11.03 9.65 2.25
N ASP A 113 11.00 9.74 3.56
CA ASP A 113 10.29 8.85 4.49
C ASP A 113 8.81 9.21 4.67
N SER A 114 8.35 10.33 4.12
CA SER A 114 6.95 10.74 4.20
C SER A 114 6.04 9.79 3.42
N ILE A 115 4.95 9.35 4.06
CA ILE A 115 3.89 8.52 3.47
C ILE A 115 3.29 9.17 2.21
N SER A 116 3.33 10.49 2.14
CA SER A 116 2.81 11.28 1.01
C SER A 116 3.73 11.31 -0.21
N ARG A 117 4.99 10.88 -0.07
CA ARG A 117 5.95 10.90 -1.18
C ARG A 117 5.87 9.60 -1.98
N GLY A 118 5.58 9.68 -3.24
CA GLY A 118 5.72 8.55 -4.17
C GLY A 118 4.46 8.06 -4.87
N THR A 119 3.28 8.54 -4.50
CA THR A 119 2.07 8.27 -5.29
C THR A 119 1.46 9.57 -5.78
N LEU A 120 1.29 9.65 -7.10
CA LEU A 120 0.56 10.73 -7.77
C LEU A 120 -0.96 10.53 -7.68
N LEU A 121 -1.40 9.52 -6.94
CA LEU A 121 -2.80 9.14 -6.81
C LEU A 121 -3.29 9.35 -5.39
N ARG A 122 -4.54 9.78 -5.27
CA ARG A 122 -5.28 9.90 -4.03
C ARG A 122 -6.64 9.23 -4.19
N VAL A 123 -6.98 8.37 -3.24
CA VAL A 123 -8.29 7.72 -3.17
C VAL A 123 -9.24 8.66 -2.47
N PHE A 124 -10.42 8.85 -3.03
CA PHE A 124 -11.54 9.57 -2.44
C PHE A 124 -12.71 8.61 -2.26
N VAL A 125 -13.30 8.62 -1.10
CA VAL A 125 -14.51 7.85 -0.78
C VAL A 125 -15.52 8.80 -0.19
N ALA A 126 -16.73 8.84 -0.74
CA ALA A 126 -17.81 9.64 -0.23
C ALA A 126 -19.03 8.75 0.08
N ALA A 127 -19.67 9.00 1.21
CA ALA A 127 -20.85 8.26 1.66
C ALA A 127 -21.92 9.23 2.19
N PRO A 128 -23.21 9.00 1.85
CA PRO A 128 -24.30 9.81 2.36
C PRO A 128 -24.61 9.48 3.83
N ILE A 129 -24.92 10.50 4.61
CA ILE A 129 -25.52 10.36 5.94
C ILE A 129 -27.03 10.50 5.78
N LEU A 130 -27.74 9.46 6.20
CA LEU A 130 -29.20 9.41 6.10
C LEU A 130 -29.84 9.54 7.48
N GLN A 131 -30.86 10.36 7.56
CA GLN A 131 -31.77 10.45 8.70
C GLN A 131 -33.20 10.31 8.17
N ASP A 132 -33.98 9.37 8.68
CA ASP A 132 -35.36 9.09 8.25
C ASP A 132 -35.50 8.98 6.71
N GLN A 133 -34.59 8.23 6.07
CA GLN A 133 -34.53 8.03 4.61
C GLN A 133 -34.21 9.32 3.81
N ARG A 134 -33.86 10.42 4.46
CA ARG A 134 -33.43 11.66 3.81
C ARG A 134 -31.94 11.84 3.96
N ILE A 135 -31.29 12.33 2.92
CA ILE A 135 -29.87 12.67 2.97
C ILE A 135 -29.72 14.01 3.68
N VAL A 136 -29.08 14.00 4.83
CA VAL A 136 -28.86 15.18 5.67
C VAL A 136 -27.43 15.71 5.58
N ALA A 137 -26.50 14.87 5.16
CA ALA A 137 -25.08 15.21 5.10
C ALA A 137 -24.34 14.23 4.17
N ALA A 138 -23.10 14.55 3.84
CA ALA A 138 -22.16 13.62 3.20
C ALA A 138 -20.83 13.61 3.95
N VAL A 139 -20.21 12.44 4.06
CA VAL A 139 -18.83 12.27 4.55
C VAL A 139 -17.93 12.02 3.37
N LEU A 140 -16.88 12.80 3.24
CA LEU A 140 -15.81 12.62 2.28
C LEU A 140 -14.52 12.24 3.01
N VAL A 141 -13.94 11.13 2.65
CA VAL A 141 -12.66 10.63 3.17
C VAL A 141 -11.68 10.55 2.02
N TRP A 142 -10.46 11.06 2.22
CA TRP A 142 -9.41 10.90 1.22
C TRP A 142 -8.11 10.44 1.84
N ARG A 143 -7.42 9.54 1.13
CA ARG A 143 -6.14 9.01 1.55
C ARG A 143 -5.21 8.82 0.37
N THR A 144 -3.93 9.09 0.58
CA THR A 144 -2.88 8.74 -0.38
C THR A 144 -2.43 7.31 -0.10
N PRO A 145 -2.58 6.37 -1.05
CA PRO A 145 -2.11 5.00 -0.86
C PRO A 145 -0.58 4.98 -0.69
N MET A 146 -0.09 4.10 0.16
CA MET A 146 1.35 3.90 0.36
C MET A 146 1.96 3.30 -0.91
N ALA A 147 3.03 3.92 -1.43
CA ALA A 147 3.80 3.32 -2.51
C ALA A 147 4.58 2.09 -1.98
N LEU A 148 4.57 1.00 -2.75
CA LEU A 148 5.31 -0.23 -2.42
C LEU A 148 6.81 0.04 -2.19
N SER A 149 7.38 1.03 -2.90
CA SER A 149 8.75 1.49 -2.73
C SER A 149 9.08 1.96 -1.31
N GLN A 150 8.13 2.57 -0.60
CA GLN A 150 8.32 3.05 0.78
C GLN A 150 8.36 1.89 1.78
N VAL A 151 7.49 0.89 1.59
CA VAL A 151 7.48 -0.32 2.42
C VAL A 151 8.81 -1.09 2.26
N LEU A 152 9.29 -1.21 1.02
CA LEU A 152 10.59 -1.81 0.72
C LEU A 152 11.76 -1.02 1.30
N HIS A 153 11.71 0.32 1.23
CA HIS A 153 12.77 1.17 1.76
C HIS A 153 12.89 1.08 3.29
N GLY A 154 11.76 1.05 4.00
CA GLY A 154 11.73 0.89 5.46
C GLY A 154 12.26 -0.47 5.93
N LYS A 155 12.17 -1.52 5.10
CA LYS A 155 12.62 -2.88 5.43
C LYS A 155 13.90 -3.31 4.68
N ARG A 156 14.62 -2.39 4.05
CA ARG A 156 15.80 -2.67 3.22
C ARG A 156 16.86 -3.55 3.91
N TYR A 157 17.12 -3.32 5.19
CA TYR A 157 18.12 -4.12 5.95
C TYR A 157 17.68 -5.57 6.11
N HIS A 158 16.39 -5.82 6.39
CA HIS A 158 15.87 -7.18 6.50
C HIS A 158 15.88 -7.91 5.16
N LEU A 159 15.58 -7.19 4.07
CA LEU A 159 15.64 -7.73 2.71
C LEU A 159 17.07 -8.04 2.29
N LEU A 160 18.03 -7.15 2.59
CA LEU A 160 19.46 -7.38 2.34
C LEU A 160 19.99 -8.56 3.16
N LEU A 161 19.61 -8.67 4.44
CA LEU A 161 19.97 -9.79 5.29
C LEU A 161 19.42 -11.12 4.75
N ALA A 162 18.15 -11.14 4.36
CA ALA A 162 17.53 -12.33 3.76
C ALA A 162 18.20 -12.73 2.44
N ALA A 163 18.52 -11.76 1.58
CA ALA A 163 19.26 -12.02 0.35
C ALA A 163 20.67 -12.54 0.62
N ALA A 164 21.39 -11.98 1.59
CA ALA A 164 22.72 -12.44 1.98
C ALA A 164 22.70 -13.86 2.54
N LEU A 165 21.71 -14.20 3.38
CA LEU A 165 21.52 -15.57 3.88
C LEU A 165 21.22 -16.55 2.76
N LEU A 166 20.35 -16.18 1.83
CA LEU A 166 20.02 -17.02 0.68
C LEU A 166 21.25 -17.27 -0.21
N LEU A 167 22.00 -16.22 -0.54
CA LEU A 167 23.24 -16.35 -1.32
C LEU A 167 24.29 -17.17 -0.56
N GLY A 168 24.41 -16.99 0.74
CA GLY A 168 25.31 -17.76 1.60
C GLY A 168 24.97 -19.26 1.59
N THR A 169 23.70 -19.62 1.72
CA THR A 169 23.27 -21.02 1.67
C THR A 169 23.52 -21.65 0.30
N VAL A 170 23.24 -20.94 -0.78
CA VAL A 170 23.53 -21.41 -2.15
C VAL A 170 25.03 -21.62 -2.36
N ALA A 171 25.87 -20.66 -1.95
CA ALA A 171 27.32 -20.76 -2.05
C ALA A 171 27.89 -21.92 -1.23
N LEU A 172 27.35 -22.14 -0.04
CA LEU A 172 27.74 -23.25 0.84
C LEU A 172 27.37 -24.60 0.23
N MET A 173 26.16 -24.75 -0.32
CA MET A 173 25.74 -25.95 -1.02
C MET A 173 26.56 -26.19 -2.30
N ALA A 174 26.81 -25.17 -3.09
CA ALA A 174 27.65 -25.27 -4.28
C ALA A 174 29.10 -25.66 -3.93
N GLY A 175 29.68 -25.07 -2.89
CA GLY A 175 30.98 -25.41 -2.36
C GLY A 175 31.03 -26.84 -1.87
N PHE A 176 30.05 -27.27 -1.09
CA PHE A 176 29.94 -28.66 -0.60
C PHE A 176 29.86 -29.64 -1.77
N THR A 177 28.99 -29.43 -2.71
CA THR A 177 28.85 -30.29 -3.90
C THR A 177 30.14 -30.31 -4.73
N SER A 178 30.81 -29.19 -4.90
CA SER A 178 32.08 -29.10 -5.62
C SER A 178 33.19 -29.93 -4.95
N LEU A 179 33.28 -29.83 -3.63
CA LEU A 179 34.34 -30.54 -2.87
C LEU A 179 34.06 -32.05 -2.77
N THR A 180 32.79 -32.43 -2.55
CA THR A 180 32.45 -33.84 -2.27
C THR A 180 32.20 -34.66 -3.52
N VAL A 181 31.73 -34.06 -4.61
CA VAL A 181 31.34 -34.79 -5.82
C VAL A 181 32.18 -34.40 -7.04
N VAL A 182 32.26 -33.10 -7.34
CA VAL A 182 32.86 -32.65 -8.61
C VAL A 182 34.37 -32.91 -8.65
N ARG A 183 35.10 -32.57 -7.59
CA ARG A 183 36.55 -32.74 -7.53
C ARG A 183 36.99 -34.23 -7.58
N PRO A 184 36.37 -35.15 -6.81
CA PRO A 184 36.70 -36.57 -6.91
C PRO A 184 36.41 -37.16 -8.29
N LEU A 185 35.26 -36.84 -8.88
CA LEU A 185 34.90 -37.28 -10.22
C LEU A 185 35.89 -36.79 -11.28
N GLN A 186 36.30 -35.53 -11.22
CA GLN A 186 37.32 -34.98 -12.15
C GLN A 186 38.67 -35.64 -11.96
N ALA A 187 39.04 -36.06 -10.74
CA ALA A 187 40.27 -36.80 -10.48
C ALA A 187 40.22 -38.19 -11.14
N LEU A 188 39.09 -38.91 -11.00
CA LEU A 188 38.89 -40.23 -11.64
C LEU A 188 38.92 -40.15 -13.18
N VAL A 189 38.22 -39.13 -13.75
CA VAL A 189 38.22 -38.90 -15.21
C VAL A 189 39.65 -38.67 -15.72
N ARG A 190 40.44 -37.83 -15.02
CA ARG A 190 41.82 -37.56 -15.38
C ARG A 190 42.71 -38.83 -15.29
N GLN A 191 42.51 -39.68 -14.27
CA GLN A 191 43.22 -40.95 -14.14
C GLN A 191 42.84 -41.92 -15.29
N ALA A 192 41.56 -42.05 -15.63
CA ALA A 192 41.10 -42.85 -16.76
C ALA A 192 41.69 -42.37 -18.11
N GLN A 193 41.76 -41.06 -18.33
CA GLN A 193 42.36 -40.49 -19.54
C GLN A 193 43.87 -40.76 -19.62
N ARG A 194 44.61 -40.75 -18.52
CA ARG A 194 46.04 -41.13 -18.49
C ARG A 194 46.28 -42.60 -18.75
N ALA A 195 45.38 -43.45 -18.21
CA ALA A 195 45.44 -44.88 -18.49
C ALA A 195 45.20 -45.22 -19.98
N THR A 196 44.28 -44.54 -20.64
CA THR A 196 44.03 -44.68 -22.08
C THR A 196 45.15 -44.11 -22.94
N ALA A 197 45.91 -43.14 -22.47
CA ALA A 197 47.06 -42.57 -23.15
C ALA A 197 48.33 -43.45 -23.05
N GLY A 198 48.24 -44.63 -22.44
CA GLY A 198 49.36 -45.59 -22.38
C GLY A 198 50.38 -45.34 -21.27
N GLU A 199 50.15 -44.41 -20.37
CA GLU A 199 50.97 -44.24 -19.18
C GLU A 199 50.62 -45.38 -18.19
N LYS A 200 51.58 -46.33 -17.98
CA LYS A 200 51.50 -47.37 -16.95
C LYS A 200 51.66 -46.77 -15.57
N GLY A 201 50.67 -46.06 -15.10
CA GLY A 201 50.63 -45.49 -13.75
C GLY A 201 49.75 -46.36 -12.84
N VAL A 202 50.26 -46.65 -11.65
CA VAL A 202 49.46 -47.29 -10.59
C VAL A 202 48.32 -46.37 -10.22
N VAL A 203 47.06 -46.83 -10.31
CA VAL A 203 45.88 -46.08 -9.84
C VAL A 203 46.03 -45.89 -8.34
N ALA A 204 46.32 -44.68 -7.92
CA ALA A 204 46.41 -44.35 -6.50
C ALA A 204 45.00 -44.37 -5.88
N PRO A 205 44.81 -45.03 -4.72
CA PRO A 205 43.51 -44.98 -4.03
C PRO A 205 43.14 -43.56 -3.64
N LEU A 206 41.86 -43.25 -3.67
CA LEU A 206 41.35 -41.96 -3.24
C LEU A 206 41.77 -41.68 -1.79
N ALA A 207 42.41 -40.55 -1.53
CA ALA A 207 42.95 -40.18 -0.22
C ALA A 207 41.85 -40.07 0.87
N HIS A 208 40.61 -39.86 0.47
CA HIS A 208 39.45 -39.82 1.38
C HIS A 208 38.23 -40.44 0.69
N PRO A 209 37.84 -41.67 1.03
CA PRO A 209 36.60 -42.27 0.52
C PRO A 209 35.40 -41.54 1.09
N VAL A 210 34.53 -41.11 0.22
CA VAL A 210 33.30 -40.32 0.58
C VAL A 210 32.25 -41.24 1.19
N THR A 211 32.33 -42.55 0.97
CA THR A 211 31.45 -43.55 1.58
C THR A 211 32.23 -44.87 1.79
N GLN A 212 31.86 -45.64 2.83
CA GLN A 212 32.44 -46.93 3.14
C GLN A 212 32.30 -47.99 2.00
N GLU A 213 31.42 -47.71 1.04
CA GLU A 213 31.15 -48.62 -0.10
C GLU A 213 32.15 -48.45 -1.26
N MET A 214 33.08 -47.46 -1.17
CA MET A 214 34.11 -47.21 -2.19
C MET A 214 35.52 -47.57 -1.72
N ALA A 215 35.63 -48.35 -0.64
CA ALA A 215 36.92 -48.88 -0.14
C ALA A 215 37.30 -50.23 -0.74
#